data_ef070e83cf21919dcbec5364759a64be
#
_entry.id   ef070e83cf21919dcbec5364759a64be
#
_cell.length_a   1.000
_cell.length_b   1.000
_cell.length_c   1.000
_cell.angle_alpha   90.00
_cell.angle_beta   90.00
_cell.angle_gamma   90.00
#
_symmetry.space_group_name_H-M   'P 1'
#
loop_
_entity.id
_entity.type
_entity.pdbx_description
1 polymer ?
#
loop_
_entity_poly.entity_id
_entity_poly.type
_entity_poly.pdbx_seq_one_letter_code
_entity_poly.pdbx_strand_id
1 'polypeptide(L)'
;AGSILDAGQQDGVLYAKAEAAQAYRLTAPALKSYRRNIYFVDGAYFVIEDNVELTEEKPLQWLLHSLRPFQLGENKAVMQGNAANMRVEFITGGMTLSQTDAFDKAIRPEELEGKSAQWHLCAQTVPAKQHRIVTLVVPEKHGEEKKVLVSQENGIIRFLYKNEFQVKRE
;
A
#
# COMPACT_ATOMS: atom_id res chain seq x y z
N ALA A 1 15.41 11.01 -8.98
CA ALA A 1 15.23 10.25 -7.73
C ALA A 1 14.06 10.83 -6.95
N GLY A 2 13.40 10.01 -6.14
CA GLY A 2 12.43 10.51 -5.15
C GLY A 2 13.14 11.22 -3.99
N SER A 3 12.38 11.93 -3.17
CA SER A 3 12.90 12.65 -1.98
C SER A 3 12.03 12.37 -0.76
N ILE A 4 12.66 12.26 0.40
CA ILE A 4 11.95 12.31 1.69
C ILE A 4 11.71 13.77 1.99
N LEU A 5 10.45 14.12 2.23
CA LEU A 5 10.02 15.49 2.54
C LEU A 5 10.07 15.76 4.04
N ASP A 6 9.68 14.75 4.84
CA ASP A 6 9.59 14.83 6.29
C ASP A 6 9.60 13.41 6.88
N ALA A 7 10.17 13.24 8.06
CA ALA A 7 10.11 11.98 8.81
C ALA A 7 10.32 12.25 10.29
N GLY A 8 9.64 11.50 11.16
CA GLY A 8 9.76 11.69 12.60
C GLY A 8 8.84 10.81 13.41
N GLN A 9 8.65 11.24 14.66
CA GLN A 9 7.72 10.63 15.59
C GLN A 9 6.90 11.73 16.27
N GLN A 10 5.58 11.54 16.31
CA GLN A 10 4.66 12.42 17.01
C GLN A 10 3.52 11.59 17.61
N ASP A 11 3.18 11.83 18.88
CA ASP A 11 2.06 11.19 19.59
C ASP A 11 2.04 9.66 19.48
N GLY A 12 3.22 9.02 19.54
CA GLY A 12 3.36 7.56 19.44
C GLY A 12 3.33 7.01 18.01
N VAL A 13 3.16 7.86 16.99
CA VAL A 13 3.18 7.50 15.57
C VAL A 13 4.54 7.83 14.97
N LEU A 14 5.20 6.82 14.38
CA LEU A 14 6.35 7.04 13.51
C LEU A 14 5.83 7.33 12.10
N TYR A 15 6.40 8.31 11.42
CA TYR A 15 5.97 8.66 10.07
C TYR A 15 7.13 8.98 9.13
N ALA A 16 6.89 8.77 7.83
CA ALA A 16 7.72 9.25 6.75
C ALA A 16 6.84 9.74 5.59
N LYS A 17 7.18 10.90 5.03
CA LYS A 17 6.51 11.50 3.88
C LYS A 17 7.50 11.66 2.74
N ALA A 18 7.12 11.25 1.54
CA ALA A 18 7.98 11.27 0.38
C ALA A 18 7.27 11.79 -0.87
N GLU A 19 8.04 12.39 -1.79
CA GLU A 19 7.63 12.71 -3.15
C GLU A 19 8.44 11.83 -4.12
N ALA A 20 7.76 11.07 -4.96
CA ALA A 20 8.38 10.05 -5.81
C ALA A 20 8.21 10.31 -7.32
N ALA A 21 7.47 11.34 -7.77
CA ALA A 21 7.19 11.56 -9.19
C ALA A 21 8.45 11.63 -10.05
N GLN A 22 9.52 12.24 -9.55
CA GLN A 22 10.79 12.34 -10.28
C GLN A 22 11.46 10.97 -10.55
N ALA A 23 11.22 9.97 -9.70
CA ALA A 23 11.73 8.61 -9.93
C ALA A 23 11.06 7.93 -11.14
N TYR A 24 9.84 8.32 -11.48
CA TYR A 24 9.03 7.75 -12.55
C TYR A 24 9.02 8.60 -13.83
N ARG A 25 9.75 9.71 -13.88
CA ARG A 25 9.69 10.68 -15.00
C ARG A 25 9.87 10.07 -16.40
N LEU A 26 10.70 9.04 -16.53
CA LEU A 26 10.97 8.39 -17.82
C LEU A 26 9.97 7.28 -18.17
N THR A 27 9.36 6.66 -17.17
CA THR A 27 8.48 5.49 -17.36
C THR A 27 7.00 5.83 -17.24
N ALA A 28 6.66 6.94 -16.59
CA ALA A 28 5.29 7.40 -16.40
C ALA A 28 5.17 8.91 -16.72
N PRO A 29 5.22 9.33 -17.99
CA PRO A 29 5.23 10.75 -18.37
C PRO A 29 3.94 11.49 -18.00
N ALA A 30 2.83 10.78 -17.79
CA ALA A 30 1.57 11.36 -17.31
C ALA A 30 1.58 11.70 -15.81
N LEU A 31 2.57 11.23 -15.05
CA LEU A 31 2.65 11.44 -13.60
C LEU A 31 3.13 12.87 -13.29
N LYS A 32 2.26 13.66 -12.66
CA LYS A 32 2.54 15.04 -12.27
C LYS A 32 3.08 15.14 -10.84
N SER A 33 2.44 14.43 -9.89
CA SER A 33 2.91 14.32 -8.50
C SER A 33 2.59 12.95 -7.93
N TYR A 34 3.44 12.47 -7.03
CA TYR A 34 3.23 11.22 -6.29
C TYR A 34 3.77 11.37 -4.89
N ARG A 35 2.89 11.64 -3.94
CA ARG A 35 3.22 11.72 -2.52
C ARG A 35 2.77 10.45 -1.82
N ARG A 36 3.70 9.84 -1.09
CA ARG A 36 3.44 8.69 -0.22
C ARG A 36 3.74 9.07 1.21
N ASN A 37 2.75 8.94 2.07
CA ASN A 37 2.88 9.06 3.51
C ASN A 37 2.75 7.68 4.13
N ILE A 38 3.68 7.31 4.99
CA ILE A 38 3.67 6.04 5.73
C ILE A 38 3.62 6.38 7.21
N TYR A 39 2.69 5.78 7.93
CA TYR A 39 2.53 5.92 9.38
C TYR A 39 2.60 4.55 10.02
N PHE A 40 3.44 4.39 11.04
CA PHE A 40 3.47 3.20 11.91
C PHE A 40 2.85 3.57 13.24
N VAL A 41 1.66 3.04 13.50
CA VAL A 41 0.75 3.46 14.57
C VAL A 41 0.73 2.43 15.68
N ASP A 42 0.81 2.88 16.93
CA ASP A 42 0.73 2.06 18.16
C ASP A 42 1.75 0.91 18.23
N GLY A 43 2.82 0.94 17.40
CA GLY A 43 3.74 -0.19 17.25
C GLY A 43 3.07 -1.45 16.69
N ALA A 44 1.93 -1.32 16.01
CA ALA A 44 1.04 -2.43 15.69
C ALA A 44 0.65 -2.56 14.23
N TYR A 45 0.42 -1.47 13.51
CA TYR A 45 -0.03 -1.47 12.13
C TYR A 45 0.50 -0.28 11.36
N PHE A 46 0.46 -0.37 10.03
CA PHE A 46 0.83 0.72 9.13
C PHE A 46 -0.40 1.28 8.43
N VAL A 47 -0.42 2.59 8.26
CA VAL A 47 -1.29 3.28 7.31
C VAL A 47 -0.42 3.88 6.22
N ILE A 48 -0.72 3.57 4.97
CA ILE A 48 -0.04 4.11 3.79
C ILE A 48 -1.05 4.96 3.03
N GLU A 49 -0.75 6.22 2.84
CA GLU A 49 -1.55 7.14 2.05
C GLU A 49 -0.79 7.58 0.82
N ASP A 50 -1.32 7.26 -0.34
CA ASP A 50 -0.81 7.65 -1.65
C ASP A 50 -1.72 8.70 -2.27
N ASN A 51 -1.17 9.88 -2.54
CA ASN A 51 -1.81 10.95 -3.29
C ASN A 51 -1.09 11.12 -4.63
N VAL A 52 -1.81 10.85 -5.73
CA VAL A 52 -1.24 10.86 -7.08
C VAL A 52 -2.05 11.79 -7.97
N GLU A 53 -1.36 12.67 -8.70
CA GLU A 53 -1.93 13.53 -9.72
C GLU A 53 -1.35 13.19 -11.09
N LEU A 54 -2.23 13.03 -12.09
CA LEU A 54 -1.90 12.72 -13.48
C LEU A 54 -2.35 13.86 -14.40
N THR A 55 -1.70 14.00 -15.54
CA THR A 55 -2.10 14.94 -16.60
C THR A 55 -3.31 14.46 -17.38
N GLU A 56 -3.56 13.15 -17.41
CA GLU A 56 -4.68 12.48 -18.08
C GLU A 56 -5.29 11.38 -17.20
N GLU A 57 -6.52 10.96 -17.52
CA GLU A 57 -7.19 9.89 -16.76
C GLU A 57 -6.55 8.53 -17.06
N LYS A 58 -5.95 7.93 -16.04
CA LYS A 58 -5.39 6.57 -16.11
C LYS A 58 -5.65 5.81 -14.81
N PRO A 59 -5.74 4.48 -14.88
CA PRO A 59 -5.73 3.67 -13.66
C PRO A 59 -4.33 3.65 -13.05
N LEU A 60 -4.26 3.48 -11.75
CA LEU A 60 -3.02 3.18 -11.02
C LEU A 60 -3.01 1.74 -10.56
N GLN A 61 -1.83 1.17 -10.46
CA GLN A 61 -1.57 -0.12 -9.84
C GLN A 61 -0.76 0.09 -8.56
N TRP A 62 -1.34 -0.30 -7.44
CA TRP A 62 -0.65 -0.43 -6.17
C TRP A 62 -0.14 -1.86 -6.05
N LEU A 63 1.18 -2.04 -5.92
CA LEU A 63 1.83 -3.34 -5.99
C LEU A 63 2.45 -3.72 -4.65
N LEU A 64 2.31 -4.99 -4.27
CA LEU A 64 2.98 -5.59 -3.13
C LEU A 64 3.49 -6.98 -3.48
N HIS A 65 4.75 -7.25 -3.14
CA HIS A 65 5.38 -8.54 -3.42
C HIS A 65 5.45 -9.41 -2.17
N SER A 66 5.30 -10.71 -2.35
CA SER A 66 5.41 -11.70 -1.30
C SER A 66 6.02 -13.01 -1.83
N LEU A 67 6.68 -13.77 -0.96
CA LEU A 67 7.14 -15.13 -1.27
C LEU A 67 5.98 -16.15 -1.27
N ARG A 68 4.78 -15.77 -0.88
CA ARG A 68 3.58 -16.62 -0.79
C ARG A 68 2.39 -15.95 -1.44
N PRO A 69 1.43 -16.74 -1.96
CA PRO A 69 0.20 -16.18 -2.50
C PRO A 69 -0.62 -15.47 -1.43
N PHE A 70 -1.45 -14.56 -1.88
CA PHE A 70 -2.43 -13.86 -1.05
C PHE A 70 -3.79 -14.55 -1.14
N GLN A 71 -4.52 -14.60 -0.05
CA GLN A 71 -5.95 -14.87 -0.06
C GLN A 71 -6.66 -13.55 -0.33
N LEU A 72 -7.30 -13.44 -1.51
CA LEU A 72 -7.95 -12.20 -1.94
C LEU A 72 -9.40 -12.16 -1.48
N GLY A 73 -9.83 -11.02 -0.94
CA GLY A 73 -11.22 -10.64 -0.71
C GLY A 73 -11.60 -9.45 -1.58
N GLU A 74 -12.73 -8.83 -1.33
CA GLU A 74 -13.23 -7.69 -2.13
C GLU A 74 -12.28 -6.48 -2.07
N ASN A 75 -11.89 -6.06 -0.88
CA ASN A 75 -11.00 -4.92 -0.63
C ASN A 75 -9.80 -5.26 0.25
N LYS A 76 -9.52 -6.54 0.44
CA LYS A 76 -8.43 -7.01 1.32
C LYS A 76 -7.69 -8.20 0.73
N ALA A 77 -6.44 -8.32 1.13
CA ALA A 77 -5.59 -9.47 0.83
C ALA A 77 -4.89 -9.93 2.11
N VAL A 78 -4.79 -11.24 2.32
CA VAL A 78 -4.09 -11.83 3.47
C VAL A 78 -3.00 -12.75 2.97
N MET A 79 -1.76 -12.49 3.36
CA MET A 79 -0.63 -13.39 3.17
C MET A 79 -0.40 -14.17 4.46
N GLN A 80 -0.41 -15.50 4.36
CA GLN A 80 -0.11 -16.39 5.49
C GLN A 80 1.38 -16.76 5.48
N GLY A 81 2.10 -16.28 6.50
CA GLY A 81 3.50 -16.63 6.73
C GLY A 81 3.65 -17.82 7.70
N ASN A 82 4.91 -18.23 7.96
CA ASN A 82 5.18 -19.35 8.88
C ASN A 82 4.96 -18.96 10.35
N ALA A 83 5.31 -17.72 10.73
CA ALA A 83 5.25 -17.23 12.11
C ALA A 83 4.24 -16.09 12.29
N ALA A 84 3.88 -15.42 11.21
CA ALA A 84 2.98 -14.28 11.22
C ALA A 84 2.24 -14.17 9.88
N ASN A 85 1.07 -13.58 9.92
CA ASN A 85 0.29 -13.20 8.76
C ASN A 85 0.48 -11.71 8.49
N MET A 86 0.16 -11.30 7.26
CA MET A 86 0.06 -9.88 6.90
C MET A 86 -1.30 -9.67 6.24
N ARG A 87 -2.10 -8.80 6.81
CA ARG A 87 -3.38 -8.37 6.27
C ARG A 87 -3.22 -6.98 5.67
N VAL A 88 -3.69 -6.82 4.44
CA VAL A 88 -3.70 -5.56 3.69
C VAL A 88 -5.15 -5.25 3.35
N GLU A 89 -5.61 -4.06 3.71
CA GLU A 89 -6.96 -3.58 3.40
C GLU A 89 -6.90 -2.24 2.67
N PHE A 90 -7.62 -2.13 1.56
CA PHE A 90 -7.75 -0.90 0.79
C PHE A 90 -8.98 -0.16 1.28
N ILE A 91 -8.77 0.93 2.03
CA ILE A 91 -9.82 1.68 2.69
C ILE A 91 -10.55 2.60 1.72
N THR A 92 -9.84 3.15 0.73
CA THR A 92 -10.47 3.88 -0.37
C THR A 92 -10.99 2.86 -1.38
N GLY A 93 -12.29 2.85 -1.62
CA GLY A 93 -12.98 1.85 -2.45
C GLY A 93 -12.67 1.96 -3.95
N GLY A 94 -13.26 1.02 -4.73
CA GLY A 94 -13.18 1.01 -6.18
C GLY A 94 -11.90 0.41 -6.74
N MET A 95 -11.18 -0.41 -5.97
CA MET A 95 -9.99 -1.12 -6.44
C MET A 95 -10.33 -2.58 -6.79
N THR A 96 -9.77 -3.05 -7.91
CA THR A 96 -9.83 -4.46 -8.30
C THR A 96 -8.54 -5.14 -7.89
N LEU A 97 -8.66 -6.25 -7.15
CA LEU A 97 -7.52 -7.03 -6.68
C LEU A 97 -7.24 -8.21 -7.60
N SER A 98 -5.97 -8.42 -7.91
CA SER A 98 -5.47 -9.59 -8.63
C SER A 98 -4.09 -9.97 -8.10
N GLN A 99 -3.63 -11.16 -8.43
CA GLN A 99 -2.26 -11.59 -8.13
C GLN A 99 -1.71 -12.49 -9.23
N THR A 100 -0.39 -12.49 -9.38
CA THR A 100 0.35 -13.37 -10.28
C THR A 100 1.72 -13.68 -9.69
N ASP A 101 2.29 -14.82 -10.05
CA ASP A 101 3.70 -15.18 -9.82
C ASP A 101 4.55 -15.04 -11.10
N ALA A 102 3.93 -14.55 -12.18
CA ALA A 102 4.56 -14.31 -13.46
C ALA A 102 5.00 -12.83 -13.58
N PHE A 103 6.09 -12.62 -14.32
CA PHE A 103 6.54 -11.30 -14.71
C PHE A 103 6.19 -11.06 -16.19
N ASP A 104 5.83 -9.83 -16.55
CA ASP A 104 5.53 -9.43 -17.94
C ASP A 104 6.73 -9.67 -18.89
N LYS A 105 7.94 -9.58 -18.34
CA LYS A 105 9.17 -9.98 -19.03
C LYS A 105 9.70 -11.24 -18.38
N ALA A 106 9.94 -12.27 -19.20
CA ALA A 106 10.57 -13.48 -18.72
C ALA A 106 11.92 -13.15 -18.05
N ILE A 107 12.04 -13.54 -16.78
CA ILE A 107 13.32 -13.47 -16.07
C ILE A 107 14.19 -14.58 -16.61
N ARG A 108 15.47 -14.29 -16.83
CA ARG A 108 16.41 -15.32 -17.32
C ARG A 108 16.55 -16.40 -16.24
N PRO A 109 16.62 -17.69 -16.66
CA PRO A 109 16.73 -18.80 -15.71
C PRO A 109 17.89 -18.64 -14.70
N GLU A 110 19.03 -18.12 -15.17
CA GLU A 110 20.20 -17.85 -14.34
C GLU A 110 19.98 -16.78 -13.27
N GLU A 111 19.04 -15.86 -13.47
CA GLU A 111 18.69 -14.82 -12.49
C GLU A 111 17.74 -15.36 -11.41
N LEU A 112 17.08 -16.48 -11.68
CA LEU A 112 16.18 -17.18 -10.75
C LEU A 112 16.88 -18.29 -9.95
N GLU A 113 18.11 -18.66 -10.33
CA GLU A 113 18.82 -19.76 -9.66
C GLU A 113 18.95 -19.50 -8.16
N GLY A 114 18.46 -20.45 -7.36
CA GLY A 114 18.43 -20.35 -5.89
C GLY A 114 17.45 -19.34 -5.31
N LYS A 115 16.54 -18.73 -6.13
CA LYS A 115 15.53 -17.77 -5.69
C LYS A 115 14.14 -18.38 -5.81
N SER A 116 13.30 -18.08 -4.82
CA SER A 116 11.88 -18.42 -4.89
C SER A 116 11.13 -17.47 -5.81
N ALA A 117 10.14 -17.97 -6.55
CA ALA A 117 9.17 -17.12 -7.25
C ALA A 117 8.49 -16.18 -6.26
N GLN A 118 8.23 -14.95 -6.69
CA GLN A 118 7.51 -13.96 -5.90
C GLN A 118 6.11 -13.78 -6.46
N TRP A 119 5.15 -13.72 -5.55
CA TRP A 119 3.78 -13.32 -5.86
C TRP A 119 3.65 -11.81 -5.86
N HIS A 120 2.95 -11.29 -6.85
CA HIS A 120 2.67 -9.87 -7.01
C HIS A 120 1.18 -9.64 -6.77
N LEU A 121 0.82 -9.05 -5.64
CA LEU A 121 -0.50 -8.48 -5.44
C LEU A 121 -0.59 -7.17 -6.22
N CYS A 122 -1.62 -7.02 -7.03
CA CYS A 122 -1.97 -5.80 -7.74
C CYS A 122 -3.35 -5.33 -7.29
N ALA A 123 -3.43 -4.10 -6.79
CA ALA A 123 -4.69 -3.40 -6.55
C ALA A 123 -4.81 -2.26 -7.57
N GLN A 124 -5.75 -2.37 -8.51
CA GLN A 124 -5.92 -1.43 -9.61
C GLN A 124 -7.11 -0.51 -9.35
N THR A 125 -6.88 0.81 -9.51
CA THR A 125 -7.95 1.82 -9.40
C THR A 125 -8.73 1.93 -10.71
N VAL A 126 -9.92 2.56 -10.65
CA VAL A 126 -10.58 3.10 -11.84
C VAL A 126 -9.75 4.24 -12.44
N PRO A 127 -9.85 4.52 -13.76
CA PRO A 127 -9.17 5.67 -14.36
C PRO A 127 -9.62 6.99 -13.75
N ALA A 128 -8.68 7.86 -13.40
CA ALA A 128 -8.90 9.22 -12.93
C ALA A 128 -7.64 10.07 -13.12
N LYS A 129 -7.76 11.41 -12.97
CA LYS A 129 -6.60 12.32 -12.93
C LYS A 129 -6.03 12.47 -11.53
N GLN A 130 -6.84 12.23 -10.52
CA GLN A 130 -6.43 12.32 -9.11
C GLN A 130 -6.81 11.04 -8.39
N HIS A 131 -5.86 10.47 -7.68
CA HIS A 131 -6.07 9.28 -6.89
C HIS A 131 -5.62 9.54 -5.45
N ARG A 132 -6.43 9.09 -4.52
CA ARG A 132 -6.07 8.95 -3.11
C ARG A 132 -6.29 7.50 -2.72
N ILE A 133 -5.21 6.80 -2.42
CA ILE A 133 -5.24 5.41 -1.98
C ILE A 133 -4.81 5.38 -0.53
N VAL A 134 -5.67 4.90 0.35
CA VAL A 134 -5.36 4.67 1.76
C VAL A 134 -5.41 3.19 2.03
N THR A 135 -4.27 2.65 2.45
CA THR A 135 -4.05 1.24 2.69
C THR A 135 -3.70 1.00 4.15
N LEU A 136 -4.41 0.08 4.80
CA LEU A 136 -4.11 -0.43 6.13
C LEU A 136 -3.31 -1.73 5.99
N VAL A 137 -2.13 -1.82 6.62
CA VAL A 137 -1.30 -3.03 6.64
C VAL A 137 -1.11 -3.47 8.09
N VAL A 138 -1.58 -4.67 8.41
CA VAL A 138 -1.56 -5.22 9.76
C VAL A 138 -0.74 -6.50 9.81
N PRO A 139 0.49 -6.48 10.35
CA PRO A 139 1.23 -7.69 10.67
C PRO A 139 0.66 -8.31 11.97
N GLU A 140 0.34 -9.60 11.92
CA GLU A 140 -0.30 -10.34 13.02
C GLU A 140 0.48 -11.64 13.27
N LYS A 141 0.90 -11.87 14.51
CA LYS A 141 1.40 -13.20 14.89
C LYS A 141 0.27 -14.21 14.85
N HIS A 142 0.60 -15.47 14.63
CA HIS A 142 -0.40 -16.54 14.69
C HIS A 142 -1.07 -16.57 16.08
N GLY A 143 -2.40 -16.58 16.07
CA GLY A 143 -3.22 -16.54 17.30
C GLY A 143 -3.42 -15.15 17.92
N GLU A 144 -2.82 -14.10 17.35
CA GLU A 144 -2.97 -12.71 17.79
C GLU A 144 -3.64 -11.88 16.69
N GLU A 145 -4.96 -11.90 16.62
CA GLU A 145 -5.70 -11.06 15.70
C GLU A 145 -5.75 -9.61 16.22
N LYS A 146 -5.28 -8.65 15.41
CA LYS A 146 -5.36 -7.21 15.72
C LYS A 146 -6.58 -6.60 15.06
N LYS A 147 -7.60 -6.31 15.83
CA LYS A 147 -8.81 -5.66 15.34
C LYS A 147 -8.63 -4.15 15.28
N VAL A 148 -8.24 -3.63 14.12
CA VAL A 148 -8.23 -2.19 13.84
C VAL A 148 -9.60 -1.81 13.28
N LEU A 149 -10.35 -0.97 13.98
CA LEU A 149 -11.64 -0.45 13.51
C LEU A 149 -11.38 0.74 12.59
N VAL A 150 -12.06 0.76 11.45
CA VAL A 150 -11.93 1.84 10.48
C VAL A 150 -13.29 2.49 10.28
N SER A 151 -13.30 3.83 10.30
CA SER A 151 -14.48 4.62 9.93
C SER A 151 -14.07 5.76 9.00
N GLN A 152 -15.00 6.14 8.10
CA GLN A 152 -14.77 7.22 7.16
C GLN A 152 -15.95 8.20 7.20
N GLU A 153 -15.65 9.47 7.42
CA GLU A 153 -16.62 10.53 7.47
C GLU A 153 -15.99 11.87 7.02
N ASN A 154 -16.69 12.63 6.17
CA ASN A 154 -16.27 13.97 5.73
C ASN A 154 -14.82 14.08 5.24
N GLY A 155 -14.33 13.07 4.50
CA GLY A 155 -12.98 13.01 3.98
C GLY A 155 -11.90 12.63 5.01
N ILE A 156 -12.29 12.37 6.25
CA ILE A 156 -11.42 11.89 7.33
C ILE A 156 -11.58 10.37 7.45
N ILE A 157 -10.47 9.65 7.48
CA ILE A 157 -10.43 8.22 7.77
C ILE A 157 -9.81 8.06 9.14
N ARG A 158 -10.52 7.40 10.05
CA ARG A 158 -10.11 7.12 11.42
C ARG A 158 -9.81 5.64 11.58
N PHE A 159 -8.74 5.37 12.29
CA PHE A 159 -8.28 4.03 12.66
C PHE A 159 -8.23 3.96 14.18
N LEU A 160 -8.92 3.01 14.77
CA LEU A 160 -8.95 2.81 16.21
C LEU A 160 -8.42 1.40 16.57
N TYR A 161 -7.34 1.35 17.32
CA TYR A 161 -6.77 0.14 17.93
C TYR A 161 -6.57 0.37 19.43
N LYS A 162 -5.41 0.81 19.87
CA LYS A 162 -5.18 1.27 21.25
C LYS A 162 -5.50 2.76 21.39
N ASN A 163 -5.09 3.52 20.38
CA ASN A 163 -5.37 4.94 20.26
C ASN A 163 -6.05 5.21 18.91
N GLU A 164 -6.71 6.37 18.79
CA GLU A 164 -7.26 6.83 17.53
C GLU A 164 -6.16 7.51 16.70
N PHE A 165 -6.05 7.11 15.46
CA PHE A 165 -5.24 7.75 14.42
C PHE A 165 -6.13 8.17 13.25
N GLN A 166 -5.84 9.32 12.63
CA GLN A 166 -6.64 9.79 11.51
C GLN A 166 -5.78 10.35 10.37
N VAL A 167 -6.23 10.12 9.14
CA VAL A 167 -5.73 10.80 7.93
C VAL A 167 -6.84 11.66 7.33
N LYS A 168 -6.51 12.91 7.01
CA LYS A 168 -7.44 13.88 6.42
C LYS A 168 -7.11 14.07 4.96
N ARG A 169 -8.13 14.37 4.15
CA ARG A 169 -7.91 14.81 2.77
C ARG A 169 -7.28 16.20 2.82
N GLU A 170 -6.09 16.34 2.26
CA GLU A 170 -5.43 17.64 2.03
C GLU A 170 -6.14 18.43 0.93
#